data_e9659184d16b2c8d9e0084d854591fe6
#
_entry.id   e9659184d16b2c8d9e0084d854591fe6
#
_cell.length_a   1.000
_cell.length_b   1.000
_cell.length_c   1.000
_cell.angle_alpha   90.00
_cell.angle_beta   90.00
_cell.angle_gamma   90.00
#
_symmetry.space_group_name_H-M   'P 1'
#
loop_
_entity.id
_entity.type
_entity.pdbx_description
1 polymer ?
#
loop_
_entity_poly.entity_id
_entity_poly.type
_entity_poly.pdbx_seq_one_letter_code
_entity_poly.pdbx_strand_id
1 'polypeptide(L)'
;MIKVFVVGYGTGYASWIHDKKIVENIEDADVVVFTGGCDINPKLYGCAQHESTSFSRQRDDFEVQTYKQVRPDQVCYGACRGAQLGCALNGAILVQDVSNHWCGGTHDISRVFGEEELPEELAVPSLHHQMMYPYDLPKEDYDLLYVSKHNRSQYYHGDKITDEKVAKLREIGEPEVVIFHKDGNPVFFGVQGHPEMLSPDHPTNIVFNKILRKLIHEQHD
;
A
#
# COMPACT_ATOMS: atom_id res chain seq x y z
N MET A 1 -11.29 18.49 -8.68
CA MET A 1 -10.03 18.72 -7.89
C MET A 1 -10.12 17.87 -6.63
N ILE A 2 -9.17 16.97 -6.40
CA ILE A 2 -9.14 16.04 -5.25
C ILE A 2 -8.52 16.76 -4.06
N LYS A 3 -9.19 16.76 -2.91
CA LYS A 3 -8.64 17.30 -1.66
C LYS A 3 -7.86 16.20 -0.95
N VAL A 4 -6.59 16.47 -0.64
CA VAL A 4 -5.65 15.49 -0.10
C VAL A 4 -5.12 15.95 1.24
N PHE A 5 -5.31 15.15 2.29
CA PHE A 5 -4.66 15.29 3.57
C PHE A 5 -3.47 14.32 3.65
N VAL A 6 -2.29 14.81 3.98
CA VAL A 6 -1.08 13.98 4.11
C VAL A 6 -0.75 13.81 5.58
N VAL A 7 -0.72 12.56 6.05
CA VAL A 7 -0.45 12.21 7.45
C VAL A 7 1.04 12.43 7.75
N GLY A 8 1.34 13.27 8.71
CA GLY A 8 2.71 13.61 9.08
C GLY A 8 3.38 14.57 8.11
N TYR A 9 4.67 14.35 7.85
CA TYR A 9 5.49 15.19 6.99
C TYR A 9 5.75 14.50 5.65
N GLY A 10 5.59 15.21 4.56
CA GLY A 10 5.96 14.68 3.25
C GLY A 10 4.86 14.78 2.20
N THR A 11 4.37 16.00 1.95
CA THR A 11 3.40 16.28 0.87
C THR A 11 3.85 15.80 -0.51
N GLY A 12 5.16 15.53 -0.69
CA GLY A 12 5.73 14.90 -1.88
C GLY A 12 5.11 13.53 -2.21
N TYR A 13 4.66 12.77 -1.21
CA TYR A 13 3.98 11.48 -1.44
C TYR A 13 2.65 11.59 -2.18
N ALA A 14 2.07 12.79 -2.27
CA ALA A 14 0.90 13.08 -3.09
C ALA A 14 1.26 13.65 -4.48
N SER A 15 2.55 13.79 -4.84
CA SER A 15 2.97 14.48 -6.08
C SER A 15 2.37 13.86 -7.35
N TRP A 16 2.17 12.55 -7.37
CA TRP A 16 1.62 11.79 -8.49
C TRP A 16 0.11 11.97 -8.70
N ILE A 17 -0.64 12.47 -7.69
CA ILE A 17 -2.09 12.67 -7.79
C ILE A 17 -2.36 13.91 -8.64
N HIS A 18 -3.11 13.73 -9.73
CA HIS A 18 -3.48 14.82 -10.63
C HIS A 18 -4.64 15.66 -10.09
N ASP A 19 -4.62 16.97 -10.40
CA ASP A 19 -5.70 17.91 -10.04
C ASP A 19 -6.05 17.84 -8.54
N LYS A 20 -5.02 17.94 -7.70
CA LYS A 20 -5.14 17.91 -6.24
C LYS A 20 -5.02 19.26 -5.58
N LYS A 21 -5.56 19.35 -4.38
CA LYS A 21 -5.34 20.42 -3.41
C LYS A 21 -4.97 19.80 -2.06
N ILE A 22 -3.83 20.17 -1.49
CA ILE A 22 -3.47 19.78 -0.12
C ILE A 22 -4.35 20.57 0.84
N VAL A 23 -4.95 19.86 1.80
CA VAL A 23 -5.76 20.44 2.90
C VAL A 23 -5.08 20.22 4.24
N GLU A 24 -5.41 21.07 5.21
CA GLU A 24 -4.79 21.03 6.55
C GLU A 24 -5.57 20.16 7.54
N ASN A 25 -6.87 19.96 7.30
CA ASN A 25 -7.73 19.17 8.18
C ASN A 25 -8.15 17.88 7.47
N ILE A 26 -8.15 16.79 8.20
CA ILE A 26 -8.55 15.47 7.69
C ILE A 26 -10.03 15.47 7.25
N GLU A 27 -10.88 16.23 7.94
CA GLU A 27 -12.32 16.32 7.64
C GLU A 27 -12.61 16.94 6.28
N ASP A 28 -11.69 17.75 5.75
CA ASP A 28 -11.85 18.41 4.44
C ASP A 28 -11.38 17.53 3.27
N ALA A 29 -10.73 16.39 3.55
CA ALA A 29 -10.10 15.56 2.54
C ALA A 29 -11.06 14.59 1.86
N ASP A 30 -10.80 14.33 0.56
CA ASP A 30 -11.35 13.19 -0.18
C ASP A 30 -10.40 11.98 -0.05
N VAL A 31 -9.08 12.25 0.07
CA VAL A 31 -8.03 11.24 0.18
C VAL A 31 -7.12 11.53 1.37
N VAL A 32 -6.86 10.51 2.19
CA VAL A 32 -5.91 10.56 3.32
C VAL A 32 -4.68 9.73 2.95
N VAL A 33 -3.51 10.38 2.84
CA VAL A 33 -2.25 9.77 2.39
C VAL A 33 -1.37 9.37 3.56
N PHE A 34 -1.04 8.08 3.67
CA PHE A 34 -0.06 7.52 4.59
C PHE A 34 1.28 7.33 3.88
N THR A 35 2.34 7.92 4.43
CA THR A 35 3.63 8.02 3.74
C THR A 35 4.55 6.82 4.00
N GLY A 36 5.55 6.65 3.14
CA GLY A 36 6.64 5.69 3.32
C GLY A 36 7.57 6.02 4.50
N GLY A 37 8.60 5.22 4.71
CA GLY A 37 9.63 5.41 5.74
C GLY A 37 10.00 4.14 6.49
N CYS A 38 10.43 4.25 7.77
CA CYS A 38 10.80 3.12 8.61
C CYS A 38 9.64 2.13 8.79
N ASP A 39 9.94 0.89 9.18
CA ASP A 39 8.96 -0.18 9.34
C ASP A 39 7.86 0.17 10.33
N ILE A 40 6.80 -0.64 10.33
CA ILE A 40 5.73 -0.58 11.34
C ILE A 40 5.99 -1.58 12.46
N ASN A 41 5.45 -1.29 13.65
CA ASN A 41 5.55 -2.18 14.81
C ASN A 41 4.85 -3.52 14.52
N PRO A 42 5.54 -4.67 14.59
CA PRO A 42 4.96 -5.98 14.32
C PRO A 42 3.76 -6.34 15.20
N LYS A 43 3.63 -5.71 16.36
CA LYS A 43 2.45 -5.89 17.23
C LYS A 43 1.15 -5.43 16.57
N LEU A 44 1.20 -4.50 15.61
CA LEU A 44 0.01 -4.04 14.89
C LEU A 44 -0.61 -5.14 14.02
N TYR A 45 0.20 -6.10 13.56
CA TYR A 45 -0.26 -7.28 12.81
C TYR A 45 -0.02 -8.60 13.55
N GLY A 46 0.13 -8.53 14.89
CA GLY A 46 0.16 -9.69 15.77
C GLY A 46 1.37 -10.60 15.59
N CYS A 47 2.53 -10.08 15.19
CA CYS A 47 3.78 -10.82 14.99
C CYS A 47 4.85 -10.43 16.01
N ALA A 48 5.79 -11.34 16.28
CA ALA A 48 7.05 -11.02 16.95
C ALA A 48 7.94 -10.21 16.00
N GLN A 49 8.83 -9.40 16.56
CA GLN A 49 9.75 -8.56 15.79
C GLN A 49 10.88 -9.43 15.19
N HIS A 50 11.08 -9.33 13.88
CA HIS A 50 12.27 -9.85 13.22
C HIS A 50 13.46 -8.92 13.43
N GLU A 51 14.69 -9.43 13.40
CA GLU A 51 15.91 -8.65 13.65
C GLU A 51 16.14 -7.50 12.67
N SER A 52 15.65 -7.64 11.41
CA SER A 52 15.73 -6.58 10.38
C SER A 52 14.74 -5.43 10.61
N THR A 53 13.72 -5.62 11.47
CA THR A 53 12.63 -4.65 11.64
C THR A 53 13.05 -3.49 12.57
N SER A 54 12.92 -2.26 12.05
CA SER A 54 13.18 -1.02 12.80
C SER A 54 12.01 -0.05 12.65
N PHE A 55 11.34 0.27 13.75
CA PHE A 55 10.10 1.06 13.75
C PHE A 55 10.10 2.20 14.77
N SER A 56 9.23 3.17 14.57
CA SER A 56 8.95 4.26 15.52
C SER A 56 7.56 4.09 16.11
N ARG A 57 7.49 3.68 17.37
CA ARG A 57 6.23 3.51 18.09
C ARG A 57 5.39 4.80 18.12
N GLN A 58 6.05 5.94 18.32
CA GLN A 58 5.36 7.24 18.35
C GLN A 58 4.67 7.53 17.01
N ARG A 59 5.35 7.22 15.89
CA ARG A 59 4.79 7.40 14.55
C ARG A 59 3.63 6.43 14.31
N ASP A 60 3.79 5.16 14.69
CA ASP A 60 2.74 4.15 14.55
C ASP A 60 1.49 4.53 15.34
N ASP A 61 1.65 4.93 16.62
CA ASP A 61 0.54 5.36 17.47
C ASP A 61 -0.19 6.57 16.85
N PHE A 62 0.56 7.56 16.35
CA PHE A 62 0.00 8.72 15.67
C PHE A 62 -0.80 8.36 14.41
N GLU A 63 -0.22 7.54 13.51
CA GLU A 63 -0.87 7.17 12.26
C GLU A 63 -2.09 6.25 12.48
N VAL A 64 -2.03 5.33 13.46
CA VAL A 64 -3.18 4.51 13.85
C VAL A 64 -4.32 5.38 14.41
N GLN A 65 -4.00 6.40 15.23
CA GLN A 65 -5.03 7.34 15.71
C GLN A 65 -5.60 8.19 14.58
N THR A 66 -4.79 8.60 13.63
CA THR A 66 -5.26 9.34 12.44
C THR A 66 -6.16 8.46 11.56
N TYR A 67 -5.79 7.19 11.34
CA TYR A 67 -6.62 6.25 10.58
C TYR A 67 -8.04 6.09 11.18
N LYS A 68 -8.16 6.06 12.51
CA LYS A 68 -9.46 5.99 13.20
C LYS A 68 -10.35 7.24 13.01
N GLN A 69 -9.79 8.34 12.53
CA GLN A 69 -10.53 9.57 12.24
C GLN A 69 -10.97 9.64 10.77
N VAL A 70 -10.49 8.72 9.93
CA VAL A 70 -10.90 8.66 8.52
C VAL A 70 -12.37 8.25 8.45
N ARG A 71 -13.14 9.01 7.71
CA ARG A 71 -14.57 8.73 7.50
C ARG A 71 -14.76 7.66 6.42
N PRO A 72 -15.91 6.93 6.45
CA PRO A 72 -16.21 5.92 5.43
C PRO A 72 -16.25 6.44 3.99
N ASP A 73 -16.58 7.72 3.80
CA ASP A 73 -16.64 8.38 2.48
C ASP A 73 -15.29 8.90 1.97
N GLN A 74 -14.21 8.71 2.73
CA GLN A 74 -12.85 9.06 2.34
C GLN A 74 -12.08 7.81 1.90
N VAL A 75 -11.14 8.00 0.98
CA VAL A 75 -10.22 6.94 0.54
C VAL A 75 -8.87 7.11 1.23
N CYS A 76 -8.34 6.06 1.84
CA CYS A 76 -6.95 6.01 2.27
C CYS A 76 -6.04 5.63 1.10
N TYR A 77 -4.89 6.27 1.00
CA TYR A 77 -3.80 5.85 0.13
C TYR A 77 -2.53 5.64 0.94
N GLY A 78 -1.80 4.56 0.67
CA GLY A 78 -0.52 4.27 1.30
C GLY A 78 0.56 3.92 0.29
N ALA A 79 1.76 4.53 0.44
CA ALA A 79 2.95 4.19 -0.32
C ALA A 79 3.96 3.46 0.56
N CYS A 80 4.53 2.35 0.08
CA CYS A 80 5.57 1.58 0.76
C CYS A 80 5.16 1.22 2.20
N ARG A 81 5.79 1.80 3.23
CA ARG A 81 5.38 1.64 4.62
C ARG A 81 3.90 1.99 4.85
N GLY A 82 3.37 3.02 4.18
CA GLY A 82 1.95 3.38 4.29
C GLY A 82 1.02 2.27 3.80
N ALA A 83 1.38 1.57 2.71
CA ALA A 83 0.65 0.40 2.23
C ALA A 83 0.73 -0.76 3.21
N GLN A 84 1.89 -0.99 3.81
CA GLN A 84 2.10 -2.00 4.85
C GLN A 84 1.24 -1.71 6.09
N LEU A 85 1.14 -0.43 6.49
CA LEU A 85 0.24 -0.02 7.58
C LEU A 85 -1.23 -0.31 7.23
N GLY A 86 -1.68 0.04 6.03
CA GLY A 86 -3.02 -0.30 5.55
C GLY A 86 -3.29 -1.80 5.57
N CYS A 87 -2.34 -2.61 5.11
CA CYS A 87 -2.38 -4.06 5.15
C CYS A 87 -2.59 -4.58 6.60
N ALA A 88 -1.79 -4.09 7.55
CA ALA A 88 -1.89 -4.45 8.97
C ALA A 88 -3.21 -4.02 9.61
N LEU A 89 -3.69 -2.80 9.32
CA LEU A 89 -4.94 -2.26 9.88
C LEU A 89 -6.18 -2.98 9.34
N ASN A 90 -6.08 -3.63 8.19
CA ASN A 90 -7.12 -4.51 7.65
C ASN A 90 -6.98 -5.97 8.13
N GLY A 91 -6.05 -6.26 9.02
CA GLY A 91 -5.91 -7.56 9.70
C GLY A 91 -4.99 -8.54 9.01
N ALA A 92 -4.27 -8.13 7.97
CA ALA A 92 -3.25 -8.94 7.31
C ALA A 92 -1.91 -8.87 8.06
N ILE A 93 -1.01 -9.80 7.75
CA ILE A 93 0.37 -9.81 8.25
C ILE A 93 1.33 -9.18 7.22
N LEU A 94 2.58 -9.00 7.61
CA LEU A 94 3.66 -8.60 6.72
C LEU A 94 4.74 -9.69 6.66
N VAL A 95 5.40 -9.80 5.50
CA VAL A 95 6.73 -10.38 5.41
C VAL A 95 7.71 -9.33 5.90
N GLN A 96 8.48 -9.65 6.95
CA GLN A 96 9.30 -8.66 7.66
C GLN A 96 10.69 -8.48 7.04
N ASP A 97 11.11 -9.39 6.15
CA ASP A 97 12.34 -9.25 5.41
C ASP A 97 12.28 -10.03 4.09
N VAL A 98 12.50 -9.31 2.99
CA VAL A 98 12.56 -9.84 1.63
C VAL A 98 13.80 -9.29 0.92
N SER A 99 14.37 -10.10 0.01
CA SER A 99 15.49 -9.65 -0.82
C SER A 99 15.03 -9.00 -2.13
N ASN A 100 15.95 -8.26 -2.76
CA ASN A 100 15.83 -7.76 -4.15
C ASN A 100 14.71 -6.76 -4.45
N HIS A 101 14.03 -6.21 -3.43
CA HIS A 101 13.07 -5.11 -3.58
C HIS A 101 13.66 -3.73 -3.25
N TRP A 102 14.89 -3.70 -2.77
CA TRP A 102 15.68 -2.46 -2.64
C TRP A 102 16.60 -2.35 -3.85
N CYS A 103 16.07 -1.96 -5.01
CA CYS A 103 16.83 -2.03 -6.26
C CYS A 103 17.32 -0.67 -6.80
N GLY A 104 17.02 0.45 -6.14
CA GLY A 104 17.46 1.78 -6.56
C GLY A 104 16.95 2.24 -7.94
N GLY A 105 15.91 1.57 -8.46
CA GLY A 105 15.30 1.84 -9.76
C GLY A 105 13.86 1.36 -9.79
N THR A 106 13.32 1.15 -10.99
CA THR A 106 11.99 0.58 -11.22
C THR A 106 12.06 -0.92 -11.48
N HIS A 107 10.99 -1.63 -11.17
CA HIS A 107 10.73 -2.98 -11.68
C HIS A 107 9.32 -3.09 -12.24
N ASP A 108 9.11 -4.10 -13.09
CA ASP A 108 7.82 -4.34 -13.69
C ASP A 108 6.90 -5.08 -12.72
N ILE A 109 5.64 -4.67 -12.71
CA ILE A 109 4.55 -5.33 -12.02
C ILE A 109 3.50 -5.78 -13.03
N SER A 110 2.91 -6.96 -12.83
CA SER A 110 1.91 -7.55 -13.71
C SER A 110 0.54 -7.55 -13.06
N ARG A 111 -0.48 -7.24 -13.82
CA ARG A 111 -1.87 -7.28 -13.38
C ARG A 111 -2.28 -8.74 -13.09
N VAL A 112 -2.87 -8.97 -11.92
CA VAL A 112 -3.44 -10.26 -11.51
C VAL A 112 -4.96 -10.23 -11.56
N PHE A 113 -5.53 -9.17 -11.00
CA PHE A 113 -6.97 -8.94 -10.92
C PHE A 113 -7.26 -7.47 -11.23
N GLY A 114 -8.45 -7.20 -11.77
CA GLY A 114 -8.86 -5.83 -12.07
C GLY A 114 -9.67 -5.75 -13.36
N GLU A 115 -10.06 -4.54 -13.71
CA GLU A 115 -10.83 -4.28 -14.92
C GLU A 115 -9.99 -4.50 -16.18
N GLU A 116 -10.62 -4.95 -17.26
CA GLU A 116 -9.96 -5.20 -18.56
C GLU A 116 -9.27 -3.95 -19.13
N GLU A 117 -9.72 -2.76 -18.69
CA GLU A 117 -9.14 -1.48 -19.09
C GLU A 117 -7.79 -1.16 -18.45
N LEU A 118 -7.39 -1.88 -17.40
CA LEU A 118 -6.08 -1.70 -16.76
C LEU A 118 -4.99 -2.38 -17.58
N PRO A 119 -3.82 -1.73 -17.77
CA PRO A 119 -2.68 -2.33 -18.47
C PRO A 119 -2.21 -3.63 -17.81
N GLU A 120 -1.73 -4.58 -18.62
CA GLU A 120 -1.17 -5.83 -18.11
C GLU A 120 0.10 -5.63 -17.30
N GLU A 121 0.89 -4.62 -17.66
CA GLU A 121 2.18 -4.33 -17.03
C GLU A 121 2.32 -2.84 -16.73
N LEU A 122 2.93 -2.55 -15.59
CA LEU A 122 3.35 -1.22 -15.15
C LEU A 122 4.77 -1.31 -14.57
N ALA A 123 5.43 -0.16 -14.39
CA ALA A 123 6.73 -0.10 -13.72
C ALA A 123 6.64 0.80 -12.49
N VAL A 124 7.17 0.34 -11.34
CA VAL A 124 7.18 1.08 -10.08
C VAL A 124 8.60 1.16 -9.49
N PRO A 125 8.99 2.29 -8.88
CA PRO A 125 10.19 2.36 -8.06
C PRO A 125 10.05 1.49 -6.81
N SER A 126 11.09 0.74 -6.46
CA SER A 126 11.07 -0.23 -5.36
C SER A 126 12.23 0.01 -4.40
N LEU A 127 11.89 0.36 -3.16
CA LEU A 127 12.82 0.69 -2.07
C LEU A 127 12.31 0.12 -0.75
N HIS A 128 11.99 -1.19 -0.70
CA HIS A 128 11.46 -1.81 0.50
C HIS A 128 12.15 -3.14 0.79
N HIS A 129 12.19 -3.53 2.06
CA HIS A 129 12.63 -4.85 2.53
C HIS A 129 11.53 -5.59 3.29
N GLN A 130 10.38 -4.94 3.53
CA GLN A 130 9.18 -5.58 4.04
C GLN A 130 8.09 -5.57 2.96
N MET A 131 7.12 -6.47 3.06
CA MET A 131 6.10 -6.63 2.03
C MET A 131 4.74 -6.97 2.65
N MET A 132 3.67 -6.46 2.04
CA MET A 132 2.29 -6.85 2.37
C MET A 132 2.08 -8.35 2.16
N TYR A 133 1.27 -8.98 3.01
CA TYR A 133 0.81 -10.36 2.84
C TYR A 133 -0.71 -10.44 3.06
N PRO A 134 -1.53 -10.10 2.05
CA PRO A 134 -2.99 -10.08 2.17
C PRO A 134 -3.65 -11.46 2.05
N TYR A 135 -2.92 -12.50 1.67
CA TYR A 135 -3.45 -13.79 1.25
C TYR A 135 -4.18 -14.60 2.32
N ASP A 136 -4.07 -14.22 3.59
CA ASP A 136 -4.80 -14.84 4.70
C ASP A 136 -6.16 -14.16 4.97
N LEU A 137 -6.41 -13.00 4.34
CA LEU A 137 -7.71 -12.32 4.46
C LEU A 137 -8.79 -13.06 3.66
N PRO A 138 -10.06 -12.90 4.04
CA PRO A 138 -11.19 -13.26 3.19
C PRO A 138 -11.06 -12.61 1.80
N LYS A 139 -11.46 -13.32 0.75
CA LYS A 139 -11.34 -12.83 -0.63
C LYS A 139 -12.20 -11.58 -0.89
N GLU A 140 -13.27 -11.43 -0.15
CA GLU A 140 -14.16 -10.29 -0.16
C GLU A 140 -13.61 -9.04 0.53
N ASP A 141 -12.50 -9.13 1.27
CA ASP A 141 -11.93 -8.01 2.02
C ASP A 141 -10.83 -7.25 1.24
N TYR A 142 -10.39 -7.78 0.07
CA TYR A 142 -9.35 -7.13 -0.72
C TYR A 142 -9.34 -7.53 -2.19
N ASP A 143 -8.88 -6.60 -3.04
CA ASP A 143 -8.54 -6.84 -4.44
C ASP A 143 -7.02 -6.74 -4.62
N LEU A 144 -6.39 -7.80 -5.12
CA LEU A 144 -5.00 -7.79 -5.53
C LEU A 144 -4.93 -7.39 -7.00
N LEU A 145 -4.48 -6.16 -7.29
CA LEU A 145 -4.46 -5.63 -8.65
C LEU A 145 -3.17 -5.96 -9.40
N TYR A 146 -2.02 -5.80 -8.74
CA TYR A 146 -0.71 -6.05 -9.33
C TYR A 146 0.21 -6.79 -8.37
N VAL A 147 1.02 -7.66 -8.93
CA VAL A 147 2.14 -8.35 -8.28
C VAL A 147 3.45 -8.05 -9.02
N SER A 148 4.59 -8.27 -8.39
CA SER A 148 5.88 -8.24 -9.09
C SER A 148 5.84 -9.19 -10.29
N LYS A 149 6.23 -8.74 -11.48
CA LYS A 149 6.19 -9.52 -12.73
C LYS A 149 6.92 -10.86 -12.64
N HIS A 150 7.97 -10.89 -11.84
CA HIS A 150 8.71 -12.09 -11.49
C HIS A 150 8.92 -12.09 -10.00
N ASN A 151 8.84 -13.24 -9.35
CA ASN A 151 9.21 -13.36 -7.95
C ASN A 151 10.68 -12.96 -7.79
N ARG A 152 10.90 -11.82 -7.13
CA ARG A 152 12.23 -11.21 -7.00
C ARG A 152 12.98 -11.72 -5.78
N SER A 153 12.23 -12.08 -4.72
CA SER A 153 12.80 -12.45 -3.44
C SER A 153 13.38 -13.85 -3.48
N GLN A 154 14.60 -14.00 -2.98
CA GLN A 154 15.25 -15.29 -2.74
C GLN A 154 14.78 -15.89 -1.42
N TYR A 155 14.42 -15.03 -0.44
CA TYR A 155 13.93 -15.42 0.87
C TYR A 155 12.78 -14.50 1.32
N TYR A 156 11.98 -15.04 2.24
CA TYR A 156 10.87 -14.36 2.88
C TYR A 156 10.92 -14.69 4.38
N HIS A 157 11.26 -13.70 5.22
CA HIS A 157 11.40 -13.90 6.65
C HIS A 157 10.32 -13.13 7.43
N GLY A 158 9.94 -13.67 8.58
CA GLY A 158 8.98 -13.08 9.50
C GLY A 158 8.39 -14.14 10.42
N ASP A 159 7.92 -13.74 11.60
CA ASP A 159 7.43 -14.63 12.67
C ASP A 159 6.39 -15.67 12.19
N LYS A 160 5.44 -15.22 11.35
CA LYS A 160 4.35 -16.08 10.87
C LYS A 160 4.49 -16.50 9.41
N ILE A 161 5.67 -16.36 8.81
CA ILE A 161 5.91 -16.75 7.42
C ILE A 161 6.33 -18.21 7.40
N THR A 162 5.40 -19.08 7.01
CA THR A 162 5.57 -20.53 6.87
C THR A 162 5.91 -20.91 5.43
N ASP A 163 6.39 -22.14 5.22
CA ASP A 163 6.66 -22.66 3.86
C ASP A 163 5.42 -22.62 2.96
N GLU A 164 4.22 -22.84 3.53
CA GLU A 164 2.95 -22.74 2.79
C GLU A 164 2.70 -21.29 2.31
N LYS A 165 2.97 -20.29 3.15
CA LYS A 165 2.84 -18.88 2.78
C LYS A 165 3.87 -18.47 1.73
N VAL A 166 5.09 -18.98 1.83
CA VAL A 166 6.13 -18.78 0.82
C VAL A 166 5.72 -19.42 -0.51
N ALA A 167 5.17 -20.65 -0.48
CA ALA A 167 4.65 -21.30 -1.68
C ALA A 167 3.56 -20.46 -2.34
N LYS A 168 2.64 -19.89 -1.55
CA LYS A 168 1.57 -19.02 -2.03
C LYS A 168 2.08 -17.73 -2.68
N LEU A 169 3.11 -17.09 -2.07
CA LEU A 169 3.80 -15.93 -2.67
C LEU A 169 4.44 -16.29 -4.02
N ARG A 170 5.04 -17.48 -4.12
CA ARG A 170 5.70 -17.95 -5.36
C ARG A 170 4.70 -18.32 -6.44
N GLU A 171 3.52 -18.81 -6.07
CA GLU A 171 2.46 -19.24 -6.99
C GLU A 171 1.67 -18.03 -7.52
N ILE A 172 1.20 -17.14 -6.63
CA ILE A 172 0.31 -16.02 -6.99
C ILE A 172 1.14 -14.80 -7.38
N GLY A 173 2.22 -14.51 -6.65
CA GLY A 173 3.12 -13.37 -6.83
C GLY A 173 3.36 -12.59 -5.54
N GLU A 174 4.30 -11.66 -5.60
CA GLU A 174 4.65 -10.73 -4.53
C GLU A 174 3.77 -9.48 -4.65
N PRO A 175 2.91 -9.16 -3.66
CA PRO A 175 1.91 -8.09 -3.77
C PRO A 175 2.54 -6.71 -3.92
N GLU A 176 2.12 -5.97 -4.93
CA GLU A 176 2.60 -4.62 -5.21
C GLU A 176 1.49 -3.57 -5.13
N VAL A 177 0.26 -3.92 -5.55
CA VAL A 177 -0.89 -3.02 -5.50
C VAL A 177 -2.10 -3.77 -4.99
N VAL A 178 -2.64 -3.33 -3.86
CA VAL A 178 -3.79 -3.96 -3.18
C VAL A 178 -4.80 -2.90 -2.79
N ILE A 179 -6.07 -3.15 -3.03
CA ILE A 179 -7.18 -2.38 -2.45
C ILE A 179 -7.77 -3.20 -1.31
N PHE A 180 -7.86 -2.63 -0.12
CA PHE A 180 -8.56 -3.21 1.02
C PHE A 180 -9.91 -2.51 1.18
N HIS A 181 -10.99 -3.29 1.32
CA HIS A 181 -12.36 -2.79 1.41
C HIS A 181 -13.18 -3.56 2.45
N LYS A 182 -12.52 -3.95 3.53
CA LYS A 182 -13.13 -4.66 4.65
C LYS A 182 -14.23 -3.84 5.30
N ASP A 183 -15.38 -4.47 5.53
CA ASP A 183 -16.53 -3.85 6.20
C ASP A 183 -16.14 -3.16 7.52
N GLY A 184 -16.59 -1.92 7.67
CA GLY A 184 -16.33 -1.07 8.85
C GLY A 184 -15.00 -0.32 8.80
N ASN A 185 -14.16 -0.54 7.78
CA ASN A 185 -12.94 0.20 7.53
C ASN A 185 -13.13 1.15 6.32
N PRO A 186 -12.42 2.29 6.26
CA PRO A 186 -12.34 3.06 5.03
C PRO A 186 -11.61 2.25 3.95
N VAL A 187 -12.00 2.45 2.68
CA VAL A 187 -11.28 1.86 1.54
C VAL A 187 -9.82 2.30 1.56
N PHE A 188 -8.89 1.34 1.39
CA PHE A 188 -7.47 1.61 1.46
C PHE A 188 -6.74 1.14 0.17
N PHE A 189 -6.25 2.08 -0.60
CA PHE A 189 -5.43 1.85 -1.80
C PHE A 189 -3.95 1.78 -1.41
N GLY A 190 -3.40 0.58 -1.33
CA GLY A 190 -2.01 0.32 -0.96
C GLY A 190 -1.12 0.07 -2.18
N VAL A 191 -0.04 0.82 -2.31
CA VAL A 191 1.01 0.64 -3.31
C VAL A 191 2.33 0.38 -2.60
N GLN A 192 2.94 -0.80 -2.81
CA GLN A 192 4.19 -1.16 -2.15
C GLN A 192 5.38 -0.33 -2.67
N GLY A 193 5.34 0.08 -3.92
CA GLY A 193 6.33 0.95 -4.55
C GLY A 193 6.15 2.44 -4.23
N HIS A 194 6.90 3.28 -4.97
CA HIS A 194 7.01 4.71 -4.77
C HIS A 194 6.59 5.52 -6.01
N PRO A 195 5.28 5.60 -6.36
CA PRO A 195 4.81 6.34 -7.54
C PRO A 195 5.17 7.83 -7.51
N GLU A 196 5.36 8.41 -6.32
CA GLU A 196 5.79 9.81 -6.15
C GLU A 196 7.22 10.10 -6.67
N MET A 197 8.02 9.06 -6.93
CA MET A 197 9.34 9.19 -7.54
C MET A 197 9.29 9.20 -9.07
N LEU A 198 8.13 8.92 -9.66
CA LEU A 198 7.90 9.00 -11.09
C LEU A 198 7.33 10.38 -11.48
N SER A 199 7.50 10.77 -12.75
CA SER A 199 6.79 11.93 -13.28
C SER A 199 5.26 11.77 -13.07
N PRO A 200 4.52 12.83 -12.74
CA PRO A 200 3.06 12.75 -12.66
C PRO A 200 2.41 12.15 -13.91
N ASP A 201 2.96 12.44 -15.09
CA ASP A 201 2.46 11.94 -16.39
C ASP A 201 3.03 10.56 -16.77
N HIS A 202 3.74 9.87 -15.87
CA HIS A 202 4.21 8.51 -16.12
C HIS A 202 3.01 7.56 -16.28
N PRO A 203 3.05 6.57 -17.20
CA PRO A 203 1.94 5.65 -17.44
C PRO A 203 1.38 5.00 -16.18
N THR A 204 2.23 4.60 -15.26
CA THR A 204 1.85 4.06 -13.93
C THR A 204 1.00 5.05 -13.16
N ASN A 205 1.41 6.32 -13.07
CA ASN A 205 0.70 7.36 -12.34
C ASN A 205 -0.64 7.71 -13.00
N ILE A 206 -0.72 7.66 -14.33
CA ILE A 206 -2.00 7.82 -15.04
C ILE A 206 -2.98 6.72 -14.64
N VAL A 207 -2.52 5.46 -14.58
CA VAL A 207 -3.36 4.32 -14.17
C VAL A 207 -3.77 4.43 -12.71
N PHE A 208 -2.84 4.74 -11.82
CA PHE A 208 -3.14 4.90 -10.38
C PHE A 208 -4.11 6.06 -10.12
N ASN A 209 -4.03 7.14 -10.90
CA ASN A 209 -5.03 8.22 -10.85
C ASN A 209 -6.42 7.76 -11.27
N LYS A 210 -6.55 6.89 -12.28
CA LYS A 210 -7.84 6.30 -12.68
C LYS A 210 -8.42 5.46 -11.54
N ILE A 211 -7.62 4.59 -10.96
CA ILE A 211 -8.03 3.74 -9.82
C ILE A 211 -8.49 4.63 -8.66
N LEU A 212 -7.66 5.59 -8.24
CA LEU A 212 -7.98 6.47 -7.12
C LEU A 212 -9.29 7.25 -7.33
N ARG A 213 -9.50 7.80 -8.55
CA ARG A 213 -10.75 8.53 -8.88
C ARG A 213 -11.97 7.63 -8.89
N LYS A 214 -11.85 6.40 -9.34
CA LYS A 214 -12.91 5.40 -9.28
C LYS A 214 -13.28 5.12 -7.82
N LEU A 215 -12.30 4.84 -6.95
CA LEU A 215 -12.54 4.59 -5.54
C LEU A 215 -13.22 5.77 -4.85
N ILE A 216 -12.79 7.01 -5.12
CA ILE A 216 -13.44 8.21 -4.56
C ILE A 216 -14.91 8.30 -5.01
N HIS A 217 -15.18 8.03 -6.29
CA HIS A 217 -16.55 8.08 -6.81
C HIS A 217 -17.46 7.06 -6.14
N GLU A 218 -16.99 5.83 -5.99
CA GLU A 218 -17.72 4.72 -5.36
C GLU A 218 -18.05 4.97 -3.88
N GLN A 219 -17.30 5.84 -3.18
CA GLN A 219 -17.61 6.21 -1.80
C GLN A 219 -18.68 7.32 -1.70
N HIS A 220 -19.02 7.98 -2.83
CA HIS A 220 -20.00 9.09 -2.86
C HIS A 220 -21.34 8.70 -3.49
N ASP A 221 -21.46 7.49 -4.06
CA ASP A 221 -22.69 6.95 -4.63
C ASP A 221 -23.47 6.10 -3.59
#